data_63b8ba75b317cc41a905f009b5cdeb67
#
_entry.id   63b8ba75b317cc41a905f009b5cdeb67
#
_cell.length_a   1.000
_cell.length_b   1.000
_cell.length_c   1.000
_cell.angle_alpha   90.00
_cell.angle_beta   90.00
_cell.angle_gamma   90.00
#
_symmetry.space_group_name_H-M   'P 1'
#
loop_
_entity.id
_entity.type
_entity.pdbx_description
1 polymer ?
#
loop_
_entity_poly.entity_id
_entity_poly.type
_entity_poly.pdbx_seq_one_letter_code
_entity_poly.pdbx_strand_id
1 'polypeptide(L)'
;MLIQEDYLDNPWKMTVCCILLNQTTNQQVRKVLGPLFELMPTPESCVLLDSSKIASIIKPTGFYNIKSDRIKKMSQKWIDGFAHPSELPGVGKYAMESWDIFVNKKTDINPSDKKLKMYLESL
;
A
#
# COMPACT_ATOMS: atom_id res chain seq x y z
N MET A 1 -15.63 -1.32 5.11
CA MET A 1 -14.64 -0.24 5.21
C MET A 1 -13.38 -0.61 4.44
N LEU A 2 -12.87 0.31 3.65
CA LEU A 2 -11.64 0.07 2.89
C LEU A 2 -10.42 0.15 3.80
N ILE A 3 -9.41 -0.65 3.50
CA ILE A 3 -8.15 -0.65 4.26
C ILE A 3 -7.50 0.74 4.24
N GLN A 4 -7.59 1.46 3.11
CA GLN A 4 -7.05 2.80 2.96
C GLN A 4 -7.58 3.78 4.01
N GLU A 5 -8.82 3.59 4.46
CA GLU A 5 -9.44 4.48 5.45
C GLU A 5 -8.76 4.40 6.82
N ASP A 6 -8.10 3.28 7.12
CA ASP A 6 -7.36 3.12 8.37
C ASP A 6 -6.02 3.88 8.37
N TYR A 7 -5.57 4.32 7.21
CA TYR A 7 -4.25 4.94 7.04
C TYR A 7 -4.31 6.31 6.35
N LEU A 8 -5.40 7.05 6.58
CA LEU A 8 -5.58 8.39 6.01
C LEU A 8 -4.50 9.37 6.45
N ASP A 9 -3.92 9.16 7.61
CA ASP A 9 -2.85 10.00 8.19
C ASP A 9 -1.45 9.48 7.88
N ASN A 10 -1.32 8.38 7.15
CA ASN A 10 -0.02 7.78 6.85
C ASN A 10 0.01 7.24 5.41
N PRO A 11 0.30 8.12 4.42
CA PRO A 11 0.32 7.70 3.02
C PRO A 11 1.31 6.58 2.68
N TRP A 12 2.43 6.47 3.42
CA TRP A 12 3.36 5.37 3.21
C TRP A 12 2.71 4.02 3.57
N LYS A 13 2.06 3.94 4.74
CA LYS A 13 1.36 2.71 5.13
C LYS A 13 0.24 2.39 4.15
N MET A 14 -0.50 3.39 3.70
CA MET A 14 -1.54 3.19 2.68
C MET A 14 -0.95 2.60 1.39
N THR A 15 0.20 3.11 0.96
CA THR A 15 0.87 2.61 -0.25
C THR A 15 1.33 1.16 -0.08
N VAL A 16 1.87 0.81 1.10
CA VAL A 16 2.19 -0.59 1.42
C VAL A 16 0.95 -1.46 1.27
N CYS A 17 -0.18 -1.03 1.82
CA CYS A 17 -1.43 -1.78 1.72
C CYS A 17 -1.86 -1.98 0.25
N CYS A 18 -1.70 -0.97 -0.59
CA CYS A 18 -2.04 -1.08 -2.02
C CYS A 18 -1.14 -2.11 -2.73
N ILE A 19 0.14 -2.16 -2.40
CA ILE A 19 1.04 -3.17 -2.95
C ILE A 19 0.60 -4.57 -2.51
N LEU A 20 0.23 -4.73 -1.24
CA LEU A 20 -0.23 -6.01 -0.72
C LEU A 20 -1.55 -6.46 -1.36
N LEU A 21 -2.44 -5.52 -1.68
CA LEU A 21 -3.76 -5.81 -2.23
C LEU A 21 -3.71 -6.32 -3.68
N ASN A 22 -2.56 -6.26 -4.34
CA ASN A 22 -2.44 -6.77 -5.69
C ASN A 22 -2.72 -8.28 -5.73
N GLN A 23 -3.76 -8.67 -6.46
CA GLN A 23 -4.19 -10.07 -6.65
C GLN A 23 -4.44 -10.83 -5.34
N THR A 24 -5.06 -10.16 -4.37
CA THR A 24 -5.49 -10.80 -3.13
C THR A 24 -6.72 -10.07 -2.58
N THR A 25 -7.24 -10.54 -1.46
CA THR A 25 -8.44 -9.99 -0.83
C THR A 25 -8.08 -9.06 0.33
N ASN A 26 -8.99 -8.13 0.64
CA ASN A 26 -8.86 -7.28 1.83
C ASN A 26 -8.70 -8.12 3.10
N GLN A 27 -9.44 -9.23 3.19
CA GLN A 27 -9.40 -10.11 4.35
C GLN A 27 -7.99 -10.67 4.57
N GLN A 28 -7.32 -11.12 3.51
CA GLN A 28 -5.97 -11.66 3.61
C GLN A 28 -4.97 -10.58 4.00
N VAL A 29 -5.10 -9.39 3.41
CA VAL A 29 -4.20 -8.27 3.74
C VAL A 29 -4.39 -7.83 5.19
N ARG A 30 -5.63 -7.70 5.67
CA ARG A 30 -5.89 -7.28 7.04
C ARG A 30 -5.23 -8.19 8.07
N LYS A 31 -5.11 -9.49 7.78
CA LYS A 31 -4.48 -10.46 8.70
C LYS A 31 -3.01 -10.17 8.93
N VAL A 32 -2.32 -9.59 7.96
CA VAL A 32 -0.87 -9.41 8.03
C VAL A 32 -0.45 -8.00 8.45
N LEU A 33 -1.36 -7.02 8.42
CA LEU A 33 -0.99 -5.61 8.66
C LEU A 33 -0.49 -5.35 10.07
N GLY A 34 -1.11 -5.92 11.09
CA GLY A 34 -0.68 -5.74 12.47
C GLY A 34 0.76 -6.19 12.68
N PRO A 35 1.07 -7.47 12.42
CA PRO A 35 2.46 -7.95 12.55
C PRO A 35 3.44 -7.20 11.65
N LEU A 36 3.02 -6.85 10.43
CA LEU A 36 3.90 -6.16 9.48
C LEU A 36 4.31 -4.78 9.99
N PHE A 37 3.33 -3.96 10.40
CA PHE A 37 3.64 -2.60 10.85
C PHE A 37 4.20 -2.56 12.27
N GLU A 38 4.11 -3.63 13.02
CA GLU A 38 4.85 -3.80 14.26
C GLU A 38 6.33 -4.02 13.98
N LEU A 39 6.64 -4.82 12.95
CA LEU A 39 8.01 -5.09 12.53
C LEU A 39 8.64 -3.89 11.82
N MET A 40 7.89 -3.20 10.99
CA MET A 40 8.38 -2.06 10.20
C MET A 40 7.38 -0.89 10.26
N PRO A 41 7.41 -0.10 11.37
CA PRO A 41 6.46 1.02 11.51
C PRO A 41 6.75 2.23 10.63
N THR A 42 7.95 2.32 10.04
CA THR A 42 8.39 3.46 9.23
C THR A 42 9.12 2.98 7.98
N PRO A 43 9.22 3.83 6.94
CA PRO A 43 10.04 3.48 5.77
C PRO A 43 11.48 3.16 6.14
N GLU A 44 12.06 3.91 7.07
CA GLU A 44 13.43 3.72 7.54
C GLU A 44 13.63 2.33 8.14
N SER A 45 12.70 1.90 9.00
CA SER A 45 12.78 0.55 9.59
C SER A 45 12.62 -0.53 8.54
N CYS A 46 11.80 -0.28 7.52
CA CYS A 46 11.55 -1.23 6.43
C CYS A 46 12.83 -1.53 5.63
N VAL A 47 13.57 -0.48 5.23
CA VAL A 47 14.75 -0.68 4.39
C VAL A 47 15.90 -1.37 5.11
N LEU A 48 15.90 -1.35 6.45
CA LEU A 48 16.89 -2.05 7.25
C LEU A 48 16.64 -3.54 7.38
N LEU A 49 15.43 -3.99 7.05
CA LEU A 49 15.07 -5.41 7.17
C LEU A 49 15.55 -6.20 5.97
N ASP A 50 15.89 -7.47 6.22
CA ASP A 50 16.05 -8.45 5.16
C ASP A 50 14.66 -8.69 4.53
N SER A 51 14.59 -8.70 3.20
CA SER A 51 13.33 -8.91 2.49
C SER A 51 12.65 -10.23 2.86
N SER A 52 13.44 -11.25 3.25
CA SER A 52 12.89 -12.54 3.71
C SER A 52 12.01 -12.41 4.94
N LYS A 53 12.29 -11.48 5.83
CA LYS A 53 11.47 -11.25 7.02
C LYS A 53 10.12 -10.66 6.65
N ILE A 54 10.11 -9.71 5.71
CA ILE A 54 8.87 -9.13 5.21
C ILE A 54 8.06 -10.21 4.49
N ALA A 55 8.70 -10.96 3.58
CA ALA A 55 8.05 -12.03 2.81
C ALA A 55 7.40 -13.06 3.71
N SER A 56 8.06 -13.44 4.81
CA SER A 56 7.53 -14.40 5.77
C SER A 56 6.20 -13.95 6.38
N ILE A 57 6.09 -12.66 6.71
CA ILE A 57 4.87 -12.11 7.31
C ILE A 57 3.74 -11.98 6.29
N ILE A 58 4.05 -11.52 5.07
CA ILE A 58 3.02 -11.24 4.07
C ILE A 58 2.67 -12.45 3.21
N LYS A 59 3.22 -13.62 3.52
CA LYS A 59 3.03 -14.85 2.74
C LYS A 59 1.57 -15.13 2.39
N PRO A 60 0.59 -14.96 3.31
CA PRO A 60 -0.82 -15.22 2.98
C PRO A 60 -1.39 -14.34 1.87
N THR A 61 -0.76 -13.21 1.54
CA THR A 61 -1.24 -12.31 0.48
C THR A 61 -0.82 -12.74 -0.92
N GLY A 62 0.01 -13.78 -1.06
CA GLY A 62 0.53 -14.25 -2.34
C GLY A 62 1.62 -13.33 -2.92
N PHE A 63 2.35 -13.84 -3.91
CA PHE A 63 3.43 -13.09 -4.57
C PHE A 63 4.36 -12.40 -3.57
N TYR A 64 4.63 -13.07 -2.46
CA TYR A 64 5.28 -12.44 -1.30
C TYR A 64 6.74 -12.04 -1.57
N ASN A 65 7.46 -12.75 -2.42
CA ASN A 65 8.83 -12.37 -2.77
C ASN A 65 8.86 -11.10 -3.61
N ILE A 66 7.97 -11.00 -4.60
CA ILE A 66 7.85 -9.81 -5.44
C ILE A 66 7.34 -8.62 -4.62
N LYS A 67 6.32 -8.86 -3.79
CA LYS A 67 5.73 -7.81 -2.96
C LYS A 67 6.73 -7.27 -1.94
N SER A 68 7.49 -8.13 -1.27
CA SER A 68 8.48 -7.69 -0.29
C SER A 68 9.58 -6.85 -0.94
N ASP A 69 10.03 -7.24 -2.13
CA ASP A 69 11.00 -6.47 -2.89
C ASP A 69 10.46 -5.09 -3.27
N ARG A 70 9.22 -5.05 -3.76
CA ARG A 70 8.56 -3.78 -4.13
C ARG A 70 8.36 -2.87 -2.93
N ILE A 71 7.96 -3.42 -1.79
CA ILE A 71 7.77 -2.65 -0.56
C ILE A 71 9.09 -2.02 -0.12
N LYS A 72 10.19 -2.76 -0.16
CA LYS A 72 11.50 -2.22 0.19
C LYS A 72 11.96 -1.14 -0.78
N LYS A 73 11.82 -1.37 -2.07
CA LYS A 73 12.20 -0.39 -3.09
C LYS A 73 11.35 0.87 -3.00
N MET A 74 10.06 0.72 -2.79
CA MET A 74 9.15 1.85 -2.60
C MET A 74 9.55 2.64 -1.35
N SER A 75 9.87 1.96 -0.26
CA SER A 75 10.26 2.61 0.99
C SER A 75 11.58 3.35 0.85
N GLN A 76 12.55 2.80 0.11
CA GLN A 76 13.80 3.49 -0.17
C GLN A 76 13.56 4.76 -1.01
N LYS A 77 12.72 4.67 -2.03
CA LYS A 77 12.36 5.84 -2.84
C LYS A 77 11.63 6.89 -2.00
N TRP A 78 10.80 6.43 -1.06
CA TRP A 78 10.11 7.33 -0.12
C TRP A 78 11.11 8.17 0.67
N ILE A 79 12.15 7.53 1.20
CA ILE A 79 13.20 8.20 1.98
C ILE A 79 14.00 9.15 1.09
N ASP A 80 14.35 8.72 -0.12
CA ASP A 80 15.15 9.50 -1.05
C ASP A 80 14.40 10.71 -1.61
N GLY A 81 13.07 10.65 -1.58
CA GLY A 81 12.21 11.70 -2.09
C GLY A 81 11.63 11.39 -3.45
N PHE A 82 10.45 11.93 -3.72
CA PHE A 82 9.77 11.77 -5.00
C PHE A 82 8.87 13.00 -5.25
N ALA A 83 8.71 13.37 -6.51
CA ALA A 83 7.84 14.48 -6.90
C ALA A 83 6.39 14.02 -7.10
N HIS A 84 6.19 12.78 -7.60
CA HIS A 84 4.87 12.25 -7.92
C HIS A 84 4.81 10.78 -7.51
N PRO A 85 3.67 10.32 -6.93
CA PRO A 85 3.58 8.94 -6.45
C PRO A 85 3.77 7.88 -7.53
N SER A 86 3.58 8.20 -8.81
CA SER A 86 3.84 7.27 -9.90
C SER A 86 5.32 6.86 -10.02
N GLU A 87 6.22 7.62 -9.39
CA GLU A 87 7.64 7.28 -9.35
C GLU A 87 7.95 6.15 -8.37
N LEU A 88 7.02 5.85 -7.47
CA LEU A 88 7.23 4.84 -6.45
C LEU A 88 7.13 3.43 -7.03
N PRO A 89 8.11 2.56 -6.81
CA PRO A 89 8.02 1.16 -7.23
C PRO A 89 6.78 0.48 -6.66
N GLY A 90 6.10 -0.31 -7.47
CA GLY A 90 4.90 -1.03 -7.05
C GLY A 90 3.61 -0.21 -7.10
N VAL A 91 3.69 1.09 -7.40
CA VAL A 91 2.51 1.95 -7.52
C VAL A 91 1.99 1.87 -8.96
N GLY A 92 0.91 1.09 -9.15
CA GLY A 92 0.19 1.01 -10.40
C GLY A 92 -1.09 1.82 -10.37
N LYS A 93 -2.01 1.50 -11.28
CA LYS A 93 -3.26 2.24 -11.44
C LYS A 93 -4.10 2.28 -10.16
N TYR A 94 -4.25 1.14 -9.49
CA TYR A 94 -5.05 1.05 -8.26
C TYR A 94 -4.47 1.94 -7.15
N ALA A 95 -3.16 1.88 -6.93
CA ALA A 95 -2.52 2.70 -5.92
C ALA A 95 -2.60 4.19 -6.26
N MET A 96 -2.46 4.54 -7.53
CA MET A 96 -2.60 5.94 -7.98
C MET A 96 -4.02 6.45 -7.74
N GLU A 97 -5.03 5.64 -8.01
CA GLU A 97 -6.42 5.99 -7.74
C GLU A 97 -6.66 6.18 -6.24
N SER A 98 -6.05 5.31 -5.42
CA SER A 98 -6.11 5.44 -3.96
C SER A 98 -5.44 6.73 -3.48
N TRP A 99 -4.28 7.08 -4.05
CA TRP A 99 -3.62 8.36 -3.76
C TRP A 99 -4.50 9.56 -4.10
N ASP A 100 -5.13 9.53 -5.28
CA ASP A 100 -6.01 10.62 -5.69
C ASP A 100 -7.18 10.80 -4.72
N ILE A 101 -7.80 9.72 -4.29
CA ILE A 101 -8.96 9.77 -3.41
C ILE A 101 -8.57 10.13 -1.97
N PHE A 102 -7.61 9.41 -1.39
CA PHE A 102 -7.35 9.46 0.05
C PHE A 102 -6.27 10.48 0.45
N VAL A 103 -5.31 10.75 -0.42
CA VAL A 103 -4.26 11.73 -0.14
C VAL A 103 -4.61 13.08 -0.74
N ASN A 104 -4.98 13.11 -2.03
CA ASN A 104 -5.28 14.34 -2.75
C ASN A 104 -6.74 14.80 -2.59
N LYS A 105 -7.59 13.98 -1.95
CA LYS A 105 -8.99 14.29 -1.66
C LYS A 105 -9.83 14.57 -2.90
N LYS A 106 -9.52 13.92 -4.02
CA LYS A 106 -10.29 14.05 -5.24
C LYS A 106 -11.55 13.19 -5.18
N THR A 107 -12.70 13.77 -5.53
CA THR A 107 -13.99 13.06 -5.58
C THR A 107 -14.60 13.02 -6.98
N ASP A 108 -13.99 13.70 -7.93
CA ASP A 108 -14.48 13.85 -9.30
C ASP A 108 -13.83 12.86 -10.28
N ILE A 109 -13.09 11.89 -9.79
CA ILE A 109 -12.45 10.87 -10.62
C ILE A 109 -13.38 9.67 -10.79
N ASN A 110 -13.11 8.86 -11.82
CA ASN A 110 -13.86 7.65 -12.10
C ASN A 110 -12.90 6.45 -12.03
N PRO A 111 -12.68 5.90 -10.81
CA PRO A 111 -11.74 4.79 -10.67
C PRO A 111 -12.25 3.53 -11.35
N SER A 112 -11.33 2.71 -11.84
CA SER A 112 -11.67 1.42 -12.43
C SER A 112 -11.95 0.37 -11.37
N ASP A 113 -11.41 0.52 -10.16
CA ASP A 113 -11.63 -0.42 -9.08
C ASP A 113 -13.04 -0.27 -8.50
N LYS A 114 -13.75 -1.39 -8.40
CA LYS A 114 -15.15 -1.40 -7.95
C LYS A 114 -15.32 -0.86 -6.53
N LYS A 115 -14.42 -1.24 -5.61
CA LYS A 115 -14.51 -0.81 -4.21
C LYS A 115 -14.25 0.69 -4.06
N LEU A 116 -13.28 1.23 -4.80
CA LEU A 116 -13.03 2.66 -4.80
C LEU A 116 -14.21 3.44 -5.38
N LYS A 117 -14.82 2.91 -6.45
CA LYS A 117 -16.01 3.50 -7.04
C LYS A 117 -17.15 3.54 -6.03
N MET A 118 -17.39 2.42 -5.33
CA MET A 118 -18.44 2.35 -4.31
C MET A 118 -18.17 3.32 -3.15
N TYR A 119 -16.91 3.47 -2.75
CA TYR A 119 -16.53 4.43 -1.71
C TYR A 119 -16.92 5.86 -2.12
N LEU A 120 -16.56 6.27 -3.34
CA LEU A 120 -16.89 7.61 -3.84
C LEU A 120 -18.39 7.83 -3.91
N GLU A 121 -19.16 6.83 -4.34
CA GLU A 121 -20.61 6.91 -4.41
C GLU A 121 -21.27 7.04 -3.04
N SER A 122 -20.59 6.60 -1.98
CA SER A 122 -21.11 6.67 -0.61
C SER A 122 -20.90 8.04 0.05
N LEU A 123 -20.13 8.91 -0.56
CA LEU A 123 -19.87 10.27 -0.02
C LEU A 123 -21.05 11.26 -0.31
#